data_cc266047738786b266ff0db70f34ed29
#
_entry.id   cc266047738786b266ff0db70f34ed29
#
_cell.length_a   1.000
_cell.length_b   1.000
_cell.length_c   1.000
_cell.angle_alpha   90.00
_cell.angle_beta   90.00
_cell.angle_gamma   90.00
#
_symmetry.space_group_name_H-M   'P 1'
#
loop_
_entity.id
_entity.type
_entity.pdbx_description
1 polymer ?
#
loop_
_entity_poly.entity_id
_entity_poly.type
_entity_poly.pdbx_seq_one_letter_code
_entity_poly.pdbx_strand_id
1 'polypeptide(L)'
;VAAFAPDTGESAAELAGKFPGGTLGEALATPVKLADGGVDLYIDQMKFRDQFAHDVPAETTALMAVGQRPITEAALTEKSGEPAWRTLPSYFVYGDRDRNIPAKALGFMAERAGSKRTVVVEGASHVVMVSQPNPCTSCTKKFSQ
;
A
#
# COMPACT_ATOMS: atom_id res chain seq x y z
N VAL A 1 7.89 1.79 -0.16
CA VAL A 1 7.52 0.49 -0.71
C VAL A 1 6.01 0.37 -0.69
N ALA A 2 5.37 0.20 -1.86
CA ALA A 2 3.93 -0.01 -2.01
C ALA A 2 3.07 0.87 -1.07
N ALA A 3 3.31 2.17 -1.06
CA ALA A 3 2.70 3.10 -0.12
C ALA A 3 2.16 4.34 -0.83
N PHE A 4 1.19 4.99 -0.22
CA PHE A 4 0.69 6.28 -0.68
C PHE A 4 1.74 7.39 -0.51
N ALA A 5 1.75 8.33 -1.45
CA ALA A 5 2.51 9.57 -1.39
C ALA A 5 1.55 10.73 -1.77
N PRO A 6 0.63 11.07 -0.87
CA PRO A 6 -0.35 12.12 -1.12
C PRO A 6 0.30 13.48 -1.24
N ASP A 7 -0.36 14.39 -1.94
CA ASP A 7 -0.05 15.80 -1.93
C ASP A 7 -0.83 16.52 -0.83
N THR A 8 -0.50 17.78 -0.58
CA THR A 8 -1.23 18.62 0.38
C THR A 8 -2.73 18.60 0.09
N GLY A 9 -3.53 18.26 1.09
CA GLY A 9 -4.98 18.19 0.98
C GLY A 9 -5.55 16.93 0.32
N GLU A 10 -4.72 15.99 -0.16
CA GLU A 10 -5.18 14.68 -0.62
C GLU A 10 -5.27 13.67 0.54
N SER A 11 -6.14 12.68 0.42
CA SER A 11 -6.20 11.52 1.32
C SER A 11 -5.83 10.23 0.59
N ALA A 12 -5.49 9.20 1.35
CA ALA A 12 -5.22 7.86 0.81
C ALA A 12 -6.44 7.28 0.07
N ALA A 13 -7.65 7.46 0.64
CA ALA A 13 -8.88 6.99 0.03
C ALA A 13 -9.17 7.67 -1.31
N GLU A 14 -8.98 8.98 -1.42
CA GLU A 14 -9.15 9.70 -2.69
C GLU A 14 -8.16 9.22 -3.75
N LEU A 15 -6.90 9.03 -3.39
CA LEU A 15 -5.88 8.52 -4.31
C LEU A 15 -6.18 7.09 -4.78
N ALA A 16 -6.63 6.22 -3.87
CA ALA A 16 -7.04 4.86 -4.23
C ALA A 16 -8.24 4.86 -5.19
N GLY A 17 -9.24 5.70 -4.93
CA GLY A 17 -10.44 5.82 -5.76
C GLY A 17 -10.23 6.50 -7.12
N LYS A 18 -9.14 7.23 -7.29
CA LYS A 18 -8.83 7.96 -8.53
C LYS A 18 -8.43 7.06 -9.70
N PHE A 19 -7.98 5.85 -9.42
CA PHE A 19 -7.49 4.91 -10.42
C PHE A 19 -8.20 3.55 -10.31
N PRO A 20 -8.49 2.88 -11.44
CA PRO A 20 -9.10 1.55 -11.42
C PRO A 20 -8.07 0.48 -10.96
N GLY A 21 -8.59 -0.61 -10.41
CA GLY A 21 -7.80 -1.81 -10.06
C GLY A 21 -7.66 -2.07 -8.56
N GLY A 22 -8.06 -1.14 -7.69
CA GLY A 22 -8.15 -1.40 -6.24
C GLY A 22 -9.46 -2.13 -5.91
N THR A 23 -9.37 -3.19 -5.11
CA THR A 23 -10.52 -4.00 -4.69
C THR A 23 -10.60 -4.11 -3.16
N LEU A 24 -9.84 -3.28 -2.44
CA LEU A 24 -9.75 -3.36 -0.98
C LEU A 24 -11.12 -3.27 -0.30
N GLY A 25 -12.01 -2.38 -0.77
CA GLY A 25 -13.34 -2.21 -0.18
C GLY A 25 -14.18 -3.50 -0.20
N GLU A 26 -14.04 -4.33 -1.24
CA GLU A 26 -14.74 -5.61 -1.38
C GLU A 26 -14.15 -6.72 -0.49
N ALA A 27 -12.93 -6.51 -0.02
CA ALA A 27 -12.20 -7.49 0.78
C ALA A 27 -12.24 -7.19 2.28
N LEU A 28 -12.82 -6.07 2.71
CA LEU A 28 -12.91 -5.74 4.12
C LEU A 28 -13.87 -6.66 4.87
N ALA A 29 -13.51 -6.99 6.11
CA ALA A 29 -14.40 -7.61 7.09
C ALA A 29 -15.41 -6.58 7.61
N THR A 30 -16.36 -7.02 8.41
CA THR A 30 -17.28 -6.12 9.13
C THR A 30 -16.46 -5.12 9.97
N PRO A 31 -16.67 -3.81 9.80
CA PRO A 31 -15.92 -2.80 10.54
C PRO A 31 -16.12 -2.93 12.06
N VAL A 32 -15.05 -2.72 12.82
CA VAL A 32 -15.07 -2.78 14.29
C VAL A 32 -15.19 -1.37 14.86
N LYS A 33 -16.29 -1.13 15.58
CA LYS A 33 -16.52 0.15 16.25
C LYS A 33 -15.66 0.25 17.51
N LEU A 34 -14.97 1.37 17.67
CA LEU A 34 -14.16 1.69 18.84
C LEU A 34 -14.97 2.48 19.88
N ALA A 35 -14.52 2.46 21.12
CA ALA A 35 -15.20 3.14 22.25
C ALA A 35 -15.23 4.68 22.08
N ASP A 36 -14.28 5.25 21.35
CA ASP A 36 -14.20 6.67 21.04
C ASP A 36 -15.02 7.10 19.82
N GLY A 37 -15.77 6.16 19.23
CA GLY A 37 -16.57 6.36 18.02
C GLY A 37 -15.81 6.15 16.71
N GLY A 38 -14.51 5.87 16.76
CA GLY A 38 -13.72 5.49 15.60
C GLY A 38 -14.11 4.12 15.03
N VAL A 39 -13.56 3.81 13.88
CA VAL A 39 -13.84 2.54 13.19
C VAL A 39 -12.53 1.93 12.71
N ASP A 40 -12.26 0.70 13.13
CA ASP A 40 -11.16 -0.12 12.65
C ASP A 40 -11.59 -1.00 11.48
N LEU A 41 -10.77 -1.01 10.44
CA LEU A 41 -10.96 -1.80 9.23
C LEU A 41 -9.89 -2.90 9.16
N TYR A 42 -10.36 -4.13 8.89
CA TYR A 42 -9.55 -5.32 8.67
C TYR A 42 -9.87 -5.90 7.29
N ILE A 43 -8.89 -6.49 6.66
CA ILE A 43 -9.16 -7.38 5.53
C ILE A 43 -9.74 -8.69 6.07
N ASP A 44 -10.83 -9.17 5.47
CA ASP A 44 -11.39 -10.48 5.80
C ASP A 44 -10.31 -11.56 5.67
N GLN A 45 -10.15 -12.40 6.70
CA GLN A 45 -9.07 -13.38 6.74
C GLN A 45 -9.12 -14.39 5.59
N MET A 46 -10.32 -14.73 5.12
CA MET A 46 -10.50 -15.64 3.97
C MET A 46 -10.11 -14.97 2.64
N LYS A 47 -10.20 -13.65 2.56
CA LYS A 47 -9.84 -12.85 1.38
C LYS A 47 -8.42 -12.30 1.44
N PHE A 48 -7.78 -12.36 2.61
CA PHE A 48 -6.50 -11.70 2.88
C PHE A 48 -5.42 -12.08 1.87
N ARG A 49 -5.24 -13.38 1.61
CA ARG A 49 -4.23 -13.85 0.67
C ARG A 49 -4.45 -13.25 -0.72
N ASP A 50 -5.63 -13.39 -1.27
CA ASP A 50 -5.91 -12.95 -2.63
C ASP A 50 -5.85 -11.42 -2.77
N GLN A 51 -6.26 -10.71 -1.74
CA GLN A 51 -6.28 -9.25 -1.73
C GLN A 51 -4.88 -8.65 -1.51
N PHE A 52 -4.12 -9.17 -0.54
CA PHE A 52 -2.96 -8.51 0.02
C PHE A 52 -1.62 -9.16 -0.36
N ALA A 53 -1.60 -10.48 -0.49
CA ALA A 53 -0.37 -11.27 -0.54
C ALA A 53 -0.49 -12.51 -1.43
N HIS A 54 -1.10 -12.39 -2.62
CA HIS A 54 -1.44 -13.56 -3.46
C HIS A 54 -0.21 -14.33 -3.96
N ASP A 55 0.96 -13.71 -4.03
CA ASP A 55 2.24 -14.27 -4.45
C ASP A 55 3.12 -14.77 -3.26
N VAL A 56 2.56 -14.79 -2.05
CA VAL A 56 3.21 -15.36 -0.85
C VAL A 56 2.63 -16.74 -0.56
N PRO A 57 3.41 -17.71 -0.03
CA PRO A 57 2.91 -19.02 0.35
C PRO A 57 1.70 -18.97 1.28
N ALA A 58 0.72 -19.87 1.08
CA ALA A 58 -0.55 -19.86 1.80
C ALA A 58 -0.39 -19.95 3.33
N GLU A 59 0.56 -20.77 3.81
CA GLU A 59 0.85 -20.89 5.23
C GLU A 59 1.34 -19.57 5.83
N THR A 60 2.23 -18.87 5.15
CA THR A 60 2.73 -17.56 5.57
C THR A 60 1.61 -16.53 5.59
N THR A 61 0.77 -16.51 4.55
CA THR A 61 -0.33 -15.55 4.47
C THR A 61 -1.43 -15.81 5.49
N ALA A 62 -1.64 -17.07 5.92
CA ALA A 62 -2.55 -17.39 7.01
C ALA A 62 -2.08 -16.76 8.34
N LEU A 63 -0.78 -16.83 8.63
CA LEU A 63 -0.20 -16.16 9.80
C LEU A 63 -0.30 -14.63 9.68
N MET A 64 -0.04 -14.08 8.50
CA MET A 64 -0.19 -12.64 8.25
C MET A 64 -1.64 -12.17 8.44
N ALA A 65 -2.62 -12.97 8.01
CA ALA A 65 -4.03 -12.63 8.12
C ALA A 65 -4.50 -12.53 9.58
N VAL A 66 -4.07 -13.46 10.45
CA VAL A 66 -4.42 -13.40 11.88
C VAL A 66 -3.62 -12.35 12.64
N GLY A 67 -2.41 -12.04 12.18
CA GLY A 67 -1.53 -11.04 12.77
C GLY A 67 -1.70 -9.63 12.20
N GLN A 68 -2.62 -9.40 11.27
CA GLN A 68 -2.82 -8.08 10.68
C GLN A 68 -3.24 -7.04 11.72
N ARG A 69 -2.71 -5.83 11.57
CA ARG A 69 -3.16 -4.68 12.36
C ARG A 69 -4.23 -3.92 11.58
N PRO A 70 -5.24 -3.35 12.25
CA PRO A 70 -6.25 -2.56 11.58
C PRO A 70 -5.68 -1.25 11.05
N ILE A 71 -6.41 -0.68 10.10
CA ILE A 71 -6.31 0.73 9.78
C ILE A 71 -7.62 1.41 10.18
N THR A 72 -7.55 2.58 10.79
CA THR A 72 -8.77 3.34 11.07
C THR A 72 -9.30 3.97 9.78
N GLU A 73 -10.62 4.06 9.66
CA GLU A 73 -11.26 4.77 8.55
C GLU A 73 -10.79 6.23 8.49
N ALA A 74 -10.60 6.86 9.65
CA ALA A 74 -10.07 8.21 9.77
C ALA A 74 -8.69 8.35 9.10
N ALA A 75 -7.78 7.38 9.32
CA ALA A 75 -6.44 7.43 8.72
C ALA A 75 -6.46 7.34 7.19
N LEU A 76 -7.45 6.67 6.60
CA LEU A 76 -7.61 6.62 5.14
C LEU A 76 -8.16 7.91 4.55
N THR A 77 -8.98 8.64 5.32
CA THR A 77 -9.68 9.85 4.85
C THR A 77 -9.04 11.15 5.30
N GLU A 78 -8.12 11.11 6.28
CA GLU A 78 -7.38 12.27 6.74
C GLU A 78 -6.60 12.94 5.60
N LYS A 79 -6.68 14.28 5.58
CA LYS A 79 -6.00 15.09 4.58
C LYS A 79 -4.53 15.26 4.94
N SER A 80 -3.67 14.99 3.98
CA SER A 80 -2.21 15.16 4.16
C SER A 80 -1.81 16.63 4.23
N GLY A 81 -0.81 16.90 5.07
CA GLY A 81 -0.11 18.17 5.09
C GLY A 81 0.91 18.29 3.95
N GLU A 82 1.89 19.17 4.13
CA GLU A 82 2.97 19.39 3.14
C GLU A 82 3.84 18.13 2.99
N PRO A 83 3.94 17.56 1.79
CA PRO A 83 4.61 16.30 1.61
C PRO A 83 6.14 16.47 1.49
N ALA A 84 6.88 15.64 2.23
CA ALA A 84 8.35 15.65 2.22
C ALA A 84 8.95 15.30 0.83
N TRP A 85 8.24 14.58 -0.03
CA TRP A 85 8.72 14.22 -1.37
C TRP A 85 8.91 15.43 -2.31
N ARG A 86 8.39 16.60 -1.97
CA ARG A 86 8.64 17.85 -2.73
C ARG A 86 10.06 18.36 -2.56
N THR A 87 10.71 18.08 -1.44
CA THR A 87 12.04 18.59 -1.08
C THR A 87 13.09 17.50 -0.93
N LEU A 88 12.66 16.26 -0.64
CA LEU A 88 13.56 15.13 -0.45
C LEU A 88 13.52 14.17 -1.64
N PRO A 89 14.66 13.54 -1.99
CA PRO A 89 14.70 12.55 -3.06
C PRO A 89 13.83 11.33 -2.70
N SER A 90 12.97 10.93 -3.64
CA SER A 90 12.02 9.83 -3.46
C SER A 90 12.40 8.62 -4.31
N TYR A 91 12.07 7.43 -3.81
CA TYR A 91 12.32 6.14 -4.46
C TYR A 91 11.08 5.26 -4.29
N PHE A 92 10.68 4.59 -5.36
CA PHE A 92 9.48 3.75 -5.35
C PHE A 92 9.80 2.32 -5.74
N VAL A 93 9.17 1.37 -5.04
CA VAL A 93 9.11 -0.03 -5.42
C VAL A 93 7.72 -0.57 -5.10
N TYR A 94 7.10 -1.26 -6.06
CA TYR A 94 5.76 -1.81 -5.89
C TYR A 94 5.49 -2.94 -6.90
N GLY A 95 4.48 -3.76 -6.59
CA GLY A 95 4.00 -4.81 -7.48
C GLY A 95 2.98 -4.28 -8.49
N ASP A 96 3.03 -4.77 -9.72
CA ASP A 96 2.05 -4.42 -10.76
C ASP A 96 0.69 -5.10 -10.57
N ARG A 97 0.61 -6.09 -9.67
CA ARG A 97 -0.61 -6.80 -9.27
C ARG A 97 -1.11 -6.41 -7.88
N ASP A 98 -0.69 -5.27 -7.37
CA ASP A 98 -1.20 -4.73 -6.11
C ASP A 98 -2.70 -4.43 -6.23
N ARG A 99 -3.51 -5.07 -5.35
CA ARG A 99 -4.97 -4.92 -5.30
C ARG A 99 -5.43 -3.96 -4.19
N ASN A 100 -4.52 -3.60 -3.28
CA ASN A 100 -4.80 -2.61 -2.22
C ASN A 100 -4.64 -1.20 -2.74
N ILE A 101 -3.48 -0.90 -3.34
CA ILE A 101 -3.21 0.39 -3.97
C ILE A 101 -3.02 0.10 -5.45
N PRO A 102 -3.92 0.58 -6.33
CA PRO A 102 -3.80 0.32 -7.75
C PRO A 102 -2.41 0.67 -8.28
N ALA A 103 -1.79 -0.21 -9.06
CA ALA A 103 -0.46 0.03 -9.63
C ALA A 103 -0.40 1.35 -10.43
N LYS A 104 -1.52 1.75 -11.07
CA LYS A 104 -1.63 3.05 -11.74
C LYS A 104 -1.55 4.23 -10.77
N ALA A 105 -2.11 4.10 -9.56
CA ALA A 105 -1.99 5.11 -8.52
C ALA A 105 -0.53 5.23 -8.03
N LEU A 106 0.12 4.08 -7.80
CA LEU A 106 1.53 4.02 -7.40
C LEU A 106 2.46 4.65 -8.46
N GLY A 107 2.24 4.33 -9.74
CA GLY A 107 2.96 4.93 -10.85
C GLY A 107 2.77 6.45 -10.94
N PHE A 108 1.52 6.91 -10.84
CA PHE A 108 1.19 8.34 -10.80
C PHE A 108 1.91 9.08 -9.66
N MET A 109 1.88 8.52 -8.46
CA MET A 109 2.56 9.13 -7.31
C MET A 109 4.08 9.14 -7.47
N ALA A 110 4.67 8.08 -8.04
CA ALA A 110 6.10 8.01 -8.31
C ALA A 110 6.55 9.06 -9.35
N GLU A 111 5.77 9.23 -10.41
CA GLU A 111 6.03 10.24 -11.44
C GLU A 111 5.91 11.65 -10.86
N ARG A 112 4.82 11.95 -10.18
CA ARG A 112 4.55 13.24 -9.54
C ARG A 112 5.65 13.63 -8.54
N ALA A 113 6.11 12.67 -7.74
CA ALA A 113 7.18 12.89 -6.77
C ALA A 113 8.58 13.03 -7.41
N GLY A 114 8.71 12.96 -8.72
CA GLY A 114 10.00 13.00 -9.41
C GLY A 114 10.93 11.88 -8.93
N SER A 115 10.40 10.67 -8.78
CA SER A 115 11.13 9.51 -8.24
C SER A 115 12.50 9.35 -8.91
N LYS A 116 13.55 9.32 -8.12
CA LYS A 116 14.92 9.07 -8.59
C LYS A 116 15.09 7.66 -9.15
N ARG A 117 14.32 6.73 -8.65
CA ARG A 117 14.23 5.37 -9.16
C ARG A 117 12.88 4.75 -8.79
N THR A 118 12.21 4.22 -9.80
CA THR A 118 11.00 3.42 -9.63
C THR A 118 11.28 2.00 -10.10
N VAL A 119 10.96 1.01 -9.27
CA VAL A 119 11.04 -0.41 -9.60
C VAL A 119 9.63 -0.99 -9.54
N VAL A 120 9.12 -1.41 -10.69
CA VAL A 120 7.86 -2.15 -10.78
C VAL A 120 8.20 -3.63 -10.84
N VAL A 121 7.65 -4.42 -9.92
CA VAL A 121 7.91 -5.86 -9.83
C VAL A 121 6.74 -6.60 -10.45
N GLU A 122 7.03 -7.28 -11.57
CA GLU A 122 6.03 -8.02 -12.33
C GLU A 122 5.41 -9.17 -11.50
N GLY A 123 4.11 -9.30 -11.53
CA GLY A 123 3.35 -10.35 -10.84
C GLY A 123 3.26 -10.18 -9.32
N ALA A 124 3.93 -9.19 -8.73
CA ALA A 124 3.96 -9.04 -7.28
C ALA A 124 2.70 -8.39 -6.70
N SER A 125 2.35 -8.81 -5.49
CA SER A 125 1.26 -8.28 -4.67
C SER A 125 1.65 -7.00 -3.94
N HIS A 126 0.77 -6.55 -3.03
CA HIS A 126 1.02 -5.41 -2.14
C HIS A 126 2.26 -5.60 -1.25
N VAL A 127 2.52 -6.82 -0.80
CA VAL A 127 3.64 -7.15 0.10
C VAL A 127 4.91 -7.53 -0.65
N VAL A 128 5.25 -6.77 -1.67
CA VAL A 128 6.44 -6.99 -2.51
C VAL A 128 7.73 -7.16 -1.71
N MET A 129 7.85 -6.56 -0.53
CA MET A 129 8.99 -6.72 0.37
C MET A 129 9.10 -8.12 0.99
N VAL A 130 7.99 -8.85 1.04
CA VAL A 130 7.94 -10.24 1.56
C VAL A 130 8.14 -11.24 0.44
N SER A 131 7.39 -11.08 -0.66
CA SER A 131 7.42 -12.01 -1.79
C SER A 131 8.66 -11.85 -2.66
N GLN A 132 9.17 -10.62 -2.82
CA GLN A 132 10.27 -10.25 -3.71
C GLN A 132 11.26 -9.31 -3.00
N PRO A 133 12.02 -9.76 -1.99
CA PRO A 133 12.87 -8.89 -1.17
C PRO A 133 14.06 -8.26 -1.94
N ASN A 134 14.58 -8.94 -2.97
CA ASN A 134 15.75 -8.48 -3.72
C ASN A 134 15.55 -7.13 -4.44
N PRO A 135 14.45 -6.91 -5.19
CA PRO A 135 14.16 -5.59 -5.75
C PRO A 135 14.08 -4.48 -4.71
N CYS A 136 13.51 -4.77 -3.53
CA CYS A 136 13.39 -3.81 -2.44
C CYS A 136 14.77 -3.42 -1.89
N THR A 137 15.64 -4.42 -1.60
CA THR A 137 17.01 -4.18 -1.13
C THR A 137 17.86 -3.44 -2.16
N SER A 138 17.71 -3.73 -3.44
CA SER A 138 18.47 -3.02 -4.50
C SER A 138 18.03 -1.56 -4.65
N CYS A 139 16.78 -1.24 -4.32
CA CYS A 139 16.26 0.12 -4.31
C CYS A 139 16.87 0.92 -3.15
N THR A 140 17.08 0.28 -1.99
CA THR A 140 17.59 0.93 -0.76
C THR A 140 19.11 1.02 -0.66
N LYS A 141 19.88 0.09 -1.25
CA LYS A 141 21.35 0.06 -1.18
C LYS A 141 22.09 1.27 -1.78
N LYS A 142 21.42 2.14 -2.52
CA LYS A 142 22.02 3.39 -3.06
C LYS A 142 21.89 4.60 -2.13
N PHE A 143 21.37 4.44 -0.92
CA PHE A 143 21.30 5.53 0.06
C PHE A 143 22.58 5.72 0.88
N SER A 144 23.56 4.82 0.76
CA SER A 144 24.78 4.79 1.59
C SER A 144 26.05 5.16 0.80
N GLN A 145 25.91 5.93 -0.30
CA GLN A 145 27.05 6.53 -1.03
C GLN A 145 26.83 8.01 -1.24
#